data_f2bc29c084b1bb9c41a4a7649ee7295c
#
_entry.id   f2bc29c084b1bb9c41a4a7649ee7295c
#
_cell.length_a   1.000
_cell.length_b   1.000
_cell.length_c   1.000
_cell.angle_alpha   90.00
_cell.angle_beta   90.00
_cell.angle_gamma   90.00
#
_symmetry.space_group_name_H-M   'P 1'
#
loop_
_entity.id
_entity.type
_entity.pdbx_description
1 polymer ?
#
loop_
_entity_poly.entity_id
_entity_poly.type
_entity_poly.pdbx_seq_one_letter_code
_entity_poly.pdbx_strand_id
1 'polypeptide(L)'
;MKTDKTISATNKSSGIAFALAAVLLPFSVFFVFPGLHSAYGVGVFSKDEKPFGITYDDWASEYWNKWISMNTDQATPKPGGCLIVNDANSNKSESMVMLMETADVNFPPTQVCKISSNQGIIAPLWIGWCDTGSNKGDLSECARQQNLGNIRSEVKVDGVPIAKLDVRQSLVSGKLDYKINSLTNVTESASKEFTLTIPPDTHKPNQVPGTWRAASQGWWVFLKPLPPGEHTIFYNIRVTPTGPLTSPGTNPHFADITYKLQVYD
;
A
#
# COMPACT_ATOMS: atom_id res chain seq x y z
N MET A 1 37.52 -12.12 70.93
CA MET A 1 37.28 -12.08 72.39
C MET A 1 35.82 -12.38 72.65
N LYS A 2 35.58 -13.52 73.33
CA LYS A 2 34.39 -13.98 74.07
C LYS A 2 33.05 -14.07 73.30
N THR A 3 32.62 -15.25 73.07
CA THR A 3 31.94 -16.29 73.89
C THR A 3 30.44 -16.06 73.96
N ASP A 4 29.73 -17.07 73.37
CA ASP A 4 28.79 -17.98 74.03
C ASP A 4 27.42 -17.42 74.44
N LYS A 5 26.34 -18.02 74.04
CA LYS A 5 25.72 -19.26 74.60
C LYS A 5 24.41 -19.62 73.95
N THR A 6 24.34 -20.86 73.68
CA THR A 6 23.17 -21.73 73.41
C THR A 6 22.07 -21.63 74.46
N ILE A 7 20.80 -21.70 74.10
CA ILE A 7 19.78 -22.44 74.89
C ILE A 7 18.74 -23.06 73.95
N SER A 8 18.61 -24.36 74.09
CA SER A 8 17.61 -25.26 73.59
C SER A 8 16.34 -25.17 74.43
N ALA A 9 15.16 -25.24 73.72
CA ALA A 9 13.94 -25.67 74.36
C ALA A 9 13.01 -26.36 73.35
N THR A 10 12.93 -27.64 73.49
CA THR A 10 11.92 -28.53 72.90
C THR A 10 10.56 -28.26 73.54
N ASN A 11 9.52 -28.14 72.69
CA ASN A 11 8.18 -28.48 73.15
C ASN A 11 7.41 -29.20 72.06
N LYS A 12 7.07 -30.46 72.34
CA LYS A 12 6.13 -31.29 71.63
C LYS A 12 4.72 -30.87 72.02
N SER A 13 3.85 -30.64 71.05
CA SER A 13 2.43 -30.82 71.25
C SER A 13 1.77 -31.34 69.97
N SER A 14 1.11 -32.47 70.13
CA SER A 14 0.25 -33.20 69.20
C SER A 14 -1.01 -32.37 68.92
N GLY A 15 -1.49 -32.39 67.68
CA GLY A 15 -2.81 -31.80 67.39
C GLY A 15 -3.23 -31.94 65.96
N ILE A 16 -3.92 -33.03 65.70
CA ILE A 16 -5.05 -33.21 64.77
C ILE A 16 -4.91 -32.58 63.36
N ALA A 17 -4.69 -33.44 62.40
CA ALA A 17 -4.80 -33.13 60.96
C ALA A 17 -6.31 -33.00 60.57
N PHE A 18 -6.68 -31.81 60.16
CA PHE A 18 -7.86 -31.60 59.30
C PHE A 18 -7.38 -31.43 57.87
N ALA A 19 -7.62 -32.45 57.05
CA ALA A 19 -7.42 -32.37 55.62
C ALA A 19 -8.56 -31.54 55.01
N LEU A 20 -8.33 -30.29 54.72
CA LEU A 20 -9.18 -29.47 53.83
C LEU A 20 -8.64 -29.69 52.43
N ALA A 21 -9.32 -30.54 51.65
CA ALA A 21 -9.12 -30.64 50.21
C ALA A 21 -9.66 -29.36 49.53
N ALA A 22 -8.79 -28.38 49.31
CA ALA A 22 -9.08 -27.24 48.46
C ALA A 22 -9.03 -27.71 46.99
N VAL A 23 -10.21 -27.90 46.40
CA VAL A 23 -10.36 -28.09 44.96
C VAL A 23 -10.02 -26.76 44.29
N LEU A 24 -8.77 -26.63 43.87
CA LEU A 24 -8.35 -25.54 42.97
C LEU A 24 -8.86 -25.87 41.56
N LEU A 25 -10.04 -25.36 41.22
CA LEU A 25 -10.46 -25.25 39.84
C LEU A 25 -9.53 -24.26 39.13
N PRO A 26 -8.86 -24.64 38.06
CA PRO A 26 -8.11 -23.67 37.26
C PRO A 26 -9.14 -22.77 36.54
N PHE A 27 -9.35 -21.57 37.03
CA PHE A 27 -9.95 -20.52 36.25
C PHE A 27 -8.96 -20.21 35.13
N SER A 28 -9.10 -20.90 34.01
CA SER A 28 -8.47 -20.47 32.75
C SER A 28 -9.16 -19.19 32.32
N VAL A 29 -8.61 -18.07 32.78
CA VAL A 29 -8.95 -16.75 32.23
C VAL A 29 -8.42 -16.73 30.82
N PHE A 30 -9.27 -17.05 29.85
CA PHE A 30 -9.02 -16.75 28.45
C PHE A 30 -8.98 -15.22 28.34
N PHE A 31 -7.80 -14.65 28.43
CA PHE A 31 -7.57 -13.32 27.90
C PHE A 31 -7.73 -13.40 26.38
N VAL A 32 -8.96 -13.18 25.94
CA VAL A 32 -9.19 -12.82 24.54
C VAL A 32 -8.53 -11.45 24.37
N PHE A 33 -7.31 -11.46 23.88
CA PHE A 33 -6.68 -10.23 23.39
C PHE A 33 -7.42 -9.84 22.09
N PRO A 34 -8.28 -8.81 22.12
CA PRO A 34 -8.81 -8.28 20.88
C PRO A 34 -7.64 -7.54 20.22
N GLY A 35 -7.09 -8.08 19.15
CA GLY A 35 -6.13 -7.33 18.35
C GLY A 35 -4.93 -8.07 17.79
N LEU A 36 -4.71 -9.35 18.08
CA LEU A 36 -3.74 -10.15 17.34
C LEU A 36 -4.42 -10.81 16.12
N HIS A 37 -5.00 -10.00 15.25
CA HIS A 37 -5.17 -10.42 13.87
C HIS A 37 -3.77 -10.42 13.28
N SER A 38 -3.12 -11.57 13.37
CA SER A 38 -1.80 -11.74 12.79
C SER A 38 -1.93 -11.45 11.29
N ALA A 39 -1.06 -10.60 10.75
CA ALA A 39 -0.85 -10.40 9.33
C ALA A 39 -0.36 -11.70 8.61
N TYR A 40 -0.57 -12.85 9.24
CA TYR A 40 -0.43 -14.18 8.68
C TYR A 40 -1.54 -14.36 7.66
N GLY A 41 -1.26 -13.96 6.42
CA GLY A 41 -2.18 -14.19 5.32
C GLY A 41 -2.30 -13.05 4.31
N VAL A 42 -1.75 -11.87 4.59
CA VAL A 42 -1.75 -10.80 3.58
C VAL A 42 -0.85 -11.22 2.43
N GLY A 43 -1.48 -11.65 1.35
CA GLY A 43 -0.78 -12.04 0.13
C GLY A 43 -0.53 -10.83 -0.77
N VAL A 44 0.61 -10.85 -1.45
CA VAL A 44 0.87 -9.99 -2.61
C VAL A 44 0.80 -10.88 -3.85
N PHE A 45 0.23 -10.39 -4.92
CA PHE A 45 0.30 -11.08 -6.20
C PHE A 45 1.76 -11.08 -6.67
N SER A 46 2.28 -12.25 -7.02
CA SER A 46 3.64 -12.35 -7.55
C SER A 46 3.72 -11.77 -8.97
N LYS A 47 4.93 -11.39 -9.41
CA LYS A 47 5.15 -10.79 -10.73
C LYS A 47 4.68 -11.65 -11.92
N ASP A 48 4.50 -12.96 -11.70
CA ASP A 48 4.11 -13.90 -12.75
C ASP A 48 2.59 -14.22 -12.68
N GLU A 49 1.89 -13.72 -11.67
CA GLU A 49 0.43 -13.85 -11.57
C GLU A 49 -0.27 -12.81 -12.44
N LYS A 50 -1.52 -13.08 -12.73
CA LYS A 50 -2.45 -12.13 -13.37
C LYS A 50 -3.59 -11.87 -12.39
N PRO A 51 -3.53 -10.77 -11.61
CA PRO A 51 -4.59 -10.45 -10.66
C PRO A 51 -5.96 -10.45 -11.38
N PHE A 52 -6.86 -11.31 -10.95
CA PHE A 52 -8.19 -11.49 -11.56
C PHE A 52 -8.16 -11.79 -13.06
N GLY A 53 -7.08 -12.38 -13.56
CA GLY A 53 -6.91 -12.74 -14.97
C GLY A 53 -6.40 -11.62 -15.87
N ILE A 54 -6.13 -10.44 -15.33
CA ILE A 54 -5.68 -9.23 -16.03
C ILE A 54 -4.18 -9.05 -15.79
N THR A 55 -3.44 -8.59 -16.81
CA THR A 55 -2.01 -8.32 -16.67
C THR A 55 -1.76 -7.05 -15.85
N TYR A 56 -0.57 -6.92 -15.28
CA TYR A 56 -0.18 -5.71 -14.54
C TYR A 56 -0.21 -4.46 -15.44
N ASP A 57 0.18 -4.60 -16.70
CA ASP A 57 0.19 -3.50 -17.66
C ASP A 57 -1.25 -3.02 -17.98
N ASP A 58 -2.19 -3.96 -18.09
CA ASP A 58 -3.59 -3.64 -18.29
C ASP A 58 -4.18 -2.99 -17.03
N TRP A 59 -3.83 -3.47 -15.82
CA TRP A 59 -4.21 -2.81 -14.56
C TRP A 59 -3.65 -1.40 -14.43
N ALA A 60 -2.40 -1.17 -14.84
CA ALA A 60 -1.81 0.17 -14.88
C ALA A 60 -2.58 1.09 -15.84
N SER A 61 -3.00 0.57 -16.99
CA SER A 61 -3.82 1.31 -17.96
C SER A 61 -5.19 1.67 -17.39
N GLU A 62 -5.87 0.72 -16.75
CA GLU A 62 -7.15 0.93 -16.07
C GLU A 62 -7.04 1.94 -14.93
N TYR A 63 -5.94 1.86 -14.15
CA TYR A 63 -5.65 2.84 -13.12
C TYR A 63 -5.63 4.26 -13.68
N TRP A 64 -4.84 4.49 -14.73
CA TRP A 64 -4.70 5.82 -15.32
C TRP A 64 -5.99 6.30 -15.98
N ASN A 65 -6.69 5.42 -16.70
CA ASN A 65 -7.99 5.76 -17.28
C ASN A 65 -8.97 6.21 -16.19
N LYS A 66 -9.05 5.47 -15.08
CA LYS A 66 -9.93 5.82 -13.97
C LYS A 66 -9.50 7.11 -13.30
N TRP A 67 -8.21 7.23 -12.97
CA TRP A 67 -7.67 8.38 -12.26
C TRP A 67 -7.84 9.67 -13.05
N ILE A 68 -7.46 9.69 -14.31
CA ILE A 68 -7.49 10.89 -15.16
C ILE A 68 -8.92 11.26 -15.59
N SER A 69 -9.82 10.28 -15.70
CA SER A 69 -11.22 10.54 -16.08
C SER A 69 -12.05 11.18 -14.96
N MET A 70 -11.54 11.27 -13.74
CA MET A 70 -12.26 11.90 -12.66
C MET A 70 -12.28 13.41 -12.77
N ASN A 71 -13.42 14.00 -12.44
CA ASN A 71 -13.50 15.41 -12.11
C ASN A 71 -13.00 15.69 -10.69
N THR A 72 -12.88 16.96 -10.32
CA THR A 72 -12.40 17.37 -8.99
C THR A 72 -13.22 16.78 -7.85
N ASP A 73 -14.54 16.71 -7.98
CA ASP A 73 -15.42 16.18 -6.94
C ASP A 73 -15.25 14.67 -6.74
N GLN A 74 -15.00 13.94 -7.84
CA GLN A 74 -14.76 12.50 -7.81
C GLN A 74 -13.36 12.16 -7.29
N ALA A 75 -12.37 12.98 -7.64
CA ALA A 75 -10.99 12.81 -7.18
C ALA A 75 -10.79 13.24 -5.72
N THR A 76 -11.73 14.01 -5.16
CA THR A 76 -11.68 14.38 -3.75
C THR A 76 -12.17 13.20 -2.90
N PRO A 77 -11.34 12.67 -1.98
CA PRO A 77 -11.75 11.56 -1.13
C PRO A 77 -12.95 11.96 -0.28
N LYS A 78 -14.05 11.23 -0.45
CA LYS A 78 -15.22 11.36 0.42
C LYS A 78 -15.05 10.43 1.62
N PRO A 79 -15.58 10.78 2.80
CA PRO A 79 -15.60 9.86 3.93
C PRO A 79 -16.20 8.50 3.53
N GLY A 80 -15.46 7.43 3.74
CA GLY A 80 -15.89 6.06 3.41
C GLY A 80 -15.67 5.63 1.95
N GLY A 81 -15.02 6.47 1.12
CA GLY A 81 -14.78 6.18 -0.29
C GLY A 81 -13.35 5.76 -0.59
N CYS A 82 -13.16 4.55 -1.12
CA CYS A 82 -12.03 4.21 -1.98
C CYS A 82 -12.44 4.28 -3.43
N LEU A 83 -11.48 4.52 -4.28
CA LEU A 83 -11.69 4.38 -5.71
C LEU A 83 -11.68 2.90 -6.08
N ILE A 84 -12.72 2.44 -6.71
CA ILE A 84 -12.82 1.07 -7.20
C ILE A 84 -12.52 1.09 -8.69
N VAL A 85 -11.50 0.34 -9.10
CA VAL A 85 -11.22 0.06 -10.51
C VAL A 85 -11.99 -1.19 -10.87
N ASN A 86 -13.11 -1.02 -11.56
CA ASN A 86 -13.84 -2.13 -12.13
C ASN A 86 -13.35 -2.36 -13.56
N ASP A 87 -13.03 -3.59 -13.89
CA ASP A 87 -12.97 -3.98 -15.29
C ASP A 87 -14.37 -3.83 -15.89
N ALA A 88 -14.55 -2.86 -16.77
CA ALA A 88 -15.83 -2.59 -17.44
C ALA A 88 -16.34 -3.81 -18.26
N ASN A 89 -15.47 -4.78 -18.55
CA ASN A 89 -15.77 -5.98 -19.30
C ASN A 89 -15.97 -7.23 -18.43
N SER A 90 -15.70 -7.16 -17.13
CA SER A 90 -15.94 -8.29 -16.24
C SER A 90 -17.32 -8.20 -15.61
N ASN A 91 -18.20 -9.15 -15.99
CA ASN A 91 -19.40 -9.49 -15.20
C ASN A 91 -19.03 -10.13 -13.83
N LYS A 92 -17.78 -10.00 -13.39
CA LYS A 92 -17.28 -10.59 -12.16
C LYS A 92 -17.39 -9.57 -11.04
N SER A 93 -17.90 -10.01 -9.92
CA SER A 93 -17.91 -9.28 -8.65
C SER A 93 -16.49 -8.95 -8.12
N GLU A 94 -15.47 -9.48 -8.78
CA GLU A 94 -14.07 -9.28 -8.46
C GLU A 94 -13.61 -7.95 -9.04
N SER A 95 -13.11 -7.09 -8.20
CA SER A 95 -12.59 -5.78 -8.59
C SER A 95 -11.33 -5.46 -7.79
N MET A 96 -10.52 -4.56 -8.32
CA MET A 96 -9.39 -4.00 -7.60
C MET A 96 -9.80 -2.66 -7.01
N VAL A 97 -9.46 -2.46 -5.75
CA VAL A 97 -9.53 -1.15 -5.11
C VAL A 97 -8.25 -0.41 -5.39
N MET A 98 -8.39 0.82 -5.81
CA MET A 98 -7.27 1.69 -6.11
C MET A 98 -6.97 2.56 -4.89
N LEU A 99 -5.79 2.43 -4.34
CA LEU A 99 -5.28 3.43 -3.41
C LEU A 99 -4.70 4.58 -4.21
N MET A 100 -5.13 5.79 -3.91
CA MET A 100 -4.72 6.97 -4.65
C MET A 100 -3.32 7.40 -4.23
N GLU A 101 -2.47 7.71 -5.20
CA GLU A 101 -1.25 8.44 -4.96
C GLU A 101 -1.62 9.85 -4.51
N THR A 102 -1.25 10.21 -3.30
CA THR A 102 -1.49 11.56 -2.77
C THR A 102 -0.31 12.48 -3.08
N ALA A 103 0.07 12.57 -4.35
CA ALA A 103 0.99 13.60 -4.80
C ALA A 103 0.39 15.02 -4.61
N ASP A 104 -0.91 15.09 -4.44
CA ASP A 104 -1.61 16.33 -4.14
C ASP A 104 -1.70 16.55 -2.62
N VAL A 105 -1.08 17.62 -2.17
CA VAL A 105 -1.02 18.08 -0.77
C VAL A 105 -2.38 18.29 -0.08
N ASN A 106 -3.48 18.10 -0.80
CA ASN A 106 -4.84 18.30 -0.31
C ASN A 106 -5.52 17.02 0.21
N PHE A 107 -4.86 15.86 0.13
CA PHE A 107 -5.45 14.63 0.64
C PHE A 107 -5.21 14.48 2.15
N PRO A 108 -6.22 14.12 2.93
CA PRO A 108 -6.03 13.85 4.34
C PRO A 108 -5.06 12.67 4.53
N PRO A 109 -4.17 12.73 5.51
CA PRO A 109 -3.15 11.69 5.74
C PRO A 109 -3.77 10.33 6.12
N THR A 110 -5.04 10.33 6.49
CA THR A 110 -5.79 9.11 6.84
C THR A 110 -7.09 9.08 6.06
N GLN A 111 -7.30 8.01 5.33
CA GLN A 111 -8.52 7.77 4.57
C GLN A 111 -9.25 6.53 5.09
N VAL A 112 -10.57 6.54 5.05
CA VAL A 112 -11.39 5.41 5.48
C VAL A 112 -12.09 4.83 4.26
N CYS A 113 -11.96 3.54 4.05
CA CYS A 113 -12.52 2.83 2.90
C CYS A 113 -13.33 1.61 3.34
N LYS A 114 -14.45 1.37 2.66
CA LYS A 114 -15.22 0.13 2.76
C LYS A 114 -14.99 -0.70 1.50
N ILE A 115 -14.54 -1.92 1.66
CA ILE A 115 -14.23 -2.83 0.54
C ILE A 115 -14.78 -4.22 0.84
N SER A 116 -15.01 -5.01 -0.21
CA SER A 116 -15.42 -6.40 -0.06
C SER A 116 -14.21 -7.34 0.08
N SER A 117 -14.39 -8.45 0.79
CA SER A 117 -13.37 -9.48 1.02
C SER A 117 -12.91 -10.20 -0.27
N ASN A 118 -13.59 -9.98 -1.38
CA ASN A 118 -13.18 -10.50 -2.69
C ASN A 118 -12.42 -9.48 -3.55
N GLN A 119 -12.20 -8.26 -3.05
CA GLN A 119 -11.50 -7.20 -3.77
C GLN A 119 -10.01 -7.20 -3.45
N GLY A 120 -9.18 -7.21 -4.50
CA GLY A 120 -7.75 -6.92 -4.35
C GLY A 120 -7.48 -5.41 -4.24
N ILE A 121 -6.22 -5.04 -3.98
CA ILE A 121 -5.85 -3.66 -3.78
C ILE A 121 -4.63 -3.30 -4.63
N ILE A 122 -4.73 -2.20 -5.37
CA ILE A 122 -3.60 -1.60 -6.11
C ILE A 122 -3.07 -0.43 -5.30
N ALA A 123 -1.79 -0.48 -4.96
CA ALA A 123 -1.06 0.62 -4.33
C ALA A 123 0.07 1.09 -5.26
N PRO A 124 -0.08 2.25 -5.92
CA PRO A 124 1.02 2.83 -6.68
C PRO A 124 2.09 3.36 -5.72
N LEU A 125 3.36 3.05 -5.99
CA LEU A 125 4.47 3.54 -5.17
C LEU A 125 5.13 4.77 -5.79
N TRP A 126 5.39 4.70 -7.08
CA TRP A 126 5.83 5.82 -7.90
C TRP A 126 5.57 5.51 -9.36
N ILE A 127 4.73 6.29 -10.00
CA ILE A 127 4.20 6.01 -11.33
C ILE A 127 4.20 7.27 -12.18
N GLY A 128 4.49 7.09 -13.46
CA GLY A 128 4.45 8.15 -14.46
C GLY A 128 3.66 7.73 -15.70
N TRP A 129 3.19 8.69 -16.44
CA TRP A 129 2.48 8.48 -17.69
C TRP A 129 2.72 9.63 -18.65
N CYS A 130 2.59 9.36 -19.93
CA CYS A 130 2.63 10.37 -20.99
C CYS A 130 1.58 10.05 -22.05
N ASP A 131 1.08 11.09 -22.70
CA ASP A 131 0.07 10.98 -23.76
C ASP A 131 0.41 11.84 -24.98
N THR A 132 -0.23 11.55 -26.10
CA THR A 132 -0.02 12.28 -27.37
C THR A 132 -0.67 13.67 -27.41
N GLY A 133 -1.54 13.99 -26.47
CA GLY A 133 -2.11 15.34 -26.33
C GLY A 133 -1.07 16.33 -25.81
N SER A 134 -0.20 15.88 -24.93
CA SER A 134 0.83 16.69 -24.28
C SER A 134 2.25 16.43 -24.81
N ASN A 135 2.50 15.31 -25.47
CA ASN A 135 3.84 14.88 -25.92
C ASN A 135 3.82 14.39 -27.37
N LYS A 136 4.88 14.71 -28.10
CA LYS A 136 5.03 14.33 -29.53
C LYS A 136 6.09 13.25 -29.77
N GLY A 137 6.72 12.75 -28.71
CA GLY A 137 7.81 11.77 -28.77
C GLY A 137 7.36 10.34 -28.45
N ASP A 138 8.34 9.51 -28.15
CA ASP A 138 8.11 8.16 -27.63
C ASP A 138 7.45 8.23 -26.25
N LEU A 139 6.23 7.71 -26.16
CA LEU A 139 5.42 7.79 -24.94
C LEU A 139 5.98 6.92 -23.82
N SER A 140 6.52 5.76 -24.15
CA SER A 140 7.10 4.85 -23.16
C SER A 140 8.36 5.46 -22.55
N GLU A 141 9.22 6.05 -23.38
CA GLU A 141 10.39 6.76 -22.91
C GLU A 141 10.01 7.99 -22.08
N CYS A 142 9.00 8.75 -22.50
CA CYS A 142 8.47 9.88 -21.77
C CYS A 142 7.96 9.44 -20.38
N ALA A 143 7.14 8.39 -20.29
CA ALA A 143 6.63 7.88 -19.02
C ALA A 143 7.78 7.38 -18.11
N ARG A 144 8.79 6.75 -18.70
CA ARG A 144 9.99 6.30 -17.98
C ARG A 144 10.77 7.48 -17.39
N GLN A 145 10.92 8.56 -18.15
CA GLN A 145 11.62 9.76 -17.69
C GLN A 145 10.92 10.48 -16.53
N GLN A 146 9.61 10.35 -16.41
CA GLN A 146 8.85 10.84 -15.25
C GLN A 146 9.27 10.16 -13.94
N ASN A 147 9.80 8.96 -14.02
CA ASN A 147 10.16 8.15 -12.84
C ASN A 147 11.64 8.27 -12.44
N LEU A 148 12.42 9.16 -13.08
CA LEU A 148 13.82 9.33 -12.73
C LEU A 148 13.96 9.96 -11.34
N GLY A 149 14.73 9.32 -10.48
CA GLY A 149 14.97 9.82 -9.12
C GLY A 149 15.49 8.77 -8.15
N ASN A 150 15.69 9.21 -6.91
CA ASN A 150 15.87 8.31 -5.78
C ASN A 150 14.50 8.07 -5.17
N ILE A 151 14.05 6.82 -5.23
CA ILE A 151 12.70 6.43 -4.82
C ILE A 151 12.81 5.43 -3.69
N ARG A 152 12.18 5.73 -2.56
CA ARG A 152 12.03 4.82 -1.43
C ARG A 152 10.59 4.77 -1.02
N SER A 153 10.07 3.56 -0.85
CA SER A 153 8.71 3.34 -0.39
C SER A 153 8.64 2.06 0.43
N GLU A 154 7.78 2.05 1.42
CA GLU A 154 7.44 0.88 2.21
C GLU A 154 5.93 0.79 2.34
N VAL A 155 5.38 -0.41 2.18
CA VAL A 155 3.96 -0.70 2.42
C VAL A 155 3.86 -1.63 3.62
N LYS A 156 2.98 -1.27 4.55
CA LYS A 156 2.63 -2.11 5.72
C LYS A 156 1.14 -2.39 5.72
N VAL A 157 0.79 -3.61 6.08
CA VAL A 157 -0.60 -3.97 6.40
C VAL A 157 -0.65 -4.38 7.86
N ASP A 158 -1.52 -3.76 8.63
CA ASP A 158 -1.67 -3.98 10.07
C ASP A 158 -0.34 -3.86 10.83
N GLY A 159 0.48 -2.90 10.42
CA GLY A 159 1.81 -2.64 10.97
C GLY A 159 2.93 -3.57 10.49
N VAL A 160 2.62 -4.62 9.74
CA VAL A 160 3.61 -5.57 9.22
C VAL A 160 4.10 -5.12 7.85
N PRO A 161 5.42 -4.92 7.66
CA PRO A 161 5.99 -4.60 6.36
C PRO A 161 5.74 -5.74 5.36
N ILE A 162 5.15 -5.42 4.22
CA ILE A 162 4.80 -6.39 3.18
C ILE A 162 5.49 -6.12 1.85
N ALA A 163 5.83 -4.86 1.57
CA ALA A 163 6.54 -4.50 0.35
C ALA A 163 7.53 -3.37 0.60
N LYS A 164 8.62 -3.35 -0.17
CA LYS A 164 9.66 -2.35 -0.07
C LYS A 164 10.26 -2.04 -1.43
N LEU A 165 10.40 -0.76 -1.72
CA LEU A 165 11.08 -0.21 -2.89
C LEU A 165 12.21 0.72 -2.43
N ASP A 166 13.42 0.48 -2.92
CA ASP A 166 14.55 1.41 -2.82
C ASP A 166 15.33 1.32 -4.14
N VAL A 167 15.08 2.27 -5.01
CA VAL A 167 15.69 2.33 -6.33
C VAL A 167 16.22 3.72 -6.62
N ARG A 168 17.25 3.77 -7.44
CA ARG A 168 17.77 5.00 -8.01
C ARG A 168 17.75 4.88 -9.52
N GLN A 169 17.13 5.84 -10.16
CA GLN A 169 17.16 6.02 -11.60
C GLN A 169 17.73 7.37 -11.94
N SER A 170 18.67 7.43 -12.84
CA SER A 170 19.31 8.66 -13.30
C SER A 170 19.74 8.52 -14.76
N LEU A 171 19.96 9.64 -15.42
CA LEU A 171 20.57 9.65 -16.73
C LEU A 171 22.08 9.95 -16.58
N VAL A 172 22.89 9.04 -17.05
CA VAL A 172 24.34 9.20 -17.12
C VAL A 172 24.73 9.22 -18.60
N SER A 173 25.23 10.37 -19.08
CA SER A 173 25.54 10.58 -20.49
C SER A 173 24.40 10.26 -21.45
N GLY A 174 23.15 10.60 -21.05
CA GLY A 174 21.93 10.34 -21.81
C GLY A 174 21.45 8.89 -21.78
N LYS A 175 22.13 8.01 -21.04
CA LYS A 175 21.70 6.62 -20.84
C LYS A 175 21.12 6.45 -19.44
N LEU A 176 20.09 5.62 -19.35
CA LEU A 176 19.52 5.26 -18.05
C LEU A 176 20.53 4.46 -17.24
N ASP A 177 20.85 4.97 -16.05
CA ASP A 177 21.55 4.26 -15.00
C ASP A 177 20.53 3.85 -13.93
N TYR A 178 20.46 2.55 -13.67
CA TYR A 178 19.43 1.97 -12.83
C TYR A 178 20.06 1.11 -11.75
N LYS A 179 19.85 1.51 -10.50
CA LYS A 179 20.34 0.80 -9.33
C LYS A 179 19.19 0.41 -8.41
N ILE A 180 19.01 -0.89 -8.23
CA ILE A 180 18.08 -1.44 -7.24
C ILE A 180 18.87 -1.72 -5.96
N ASN A 181 18.50 -1.09 -4.87
CA ASN A 181 19.03 -1.37 -3.53
C ASN A 181 18.14 -2.39 -2.80
N SER A 182 16.84 -2.30 -2.98
CA SER A 182 15.86 -3.24 -2.43
C SER A 182 14.59 -3.25 -3.27
N LEU A 183 14.10 -4.45 -3.56
CA LEU A 183 12.83 -4.69 -4.24
C LEU A 183 12.18 -5.93 -3.63
N THR A 184 11.12 -5.74 -2.85
CA THR A 184 10.39 -6.83 -2.21
C THR A 184 8.90 -6.65 -2.47
N ASN A 185 8.28 -7.66 -3.08
CA ASN A 185 6.84 -7.69 -3.38
C ASN A 185 6.33 -6.45 -4.15
N VAL A 186 7.18 -5.89 -5.00
CA VAL A 186 6.89 -4.76 -5.87
C VAL A 186 6.98 -5.21 -7.31
N THR A 187 6.01 -4.85 -8.11
CA THR A 187 5.98 -5.10 -9.55
C THR A 187 6.33 -3.82 -10.29
N GLU A 188 7.35 -3.87 -11.13
CA GLU A 188 7.57 -2.85 -12.14
C GLU A 188 6.68 -3.18 -13.34
N SER A 189 5.89 -2.22 -13.78
CA SER A 189 5.04 -2.33 -14.95
C SER A 189 5.32 -1.19 -15.90
N ALA A 190 5.51 -1.53 -17.17
CA ALA A 190 5.61 -0.60 -18.29
C ALA A 190 4.48 -0.93 -19.24
N SER A 191 3.39 -0.16 -19.20
CA SER A 191 2.23 -0.45 -20.03
C SER A 191 2.60 -0.38 -21.51
N LYS A 192 1.99 -1.24 -22.31
CA LYS A 192 1.86 -0.98 -23.74
C LYS A 192 1.09 0.32 -23.93
N GLU A 193 1.16 0.90 -25.12
CA GLU A 193 0.31 2.03 -25.42
C GLU A 193 -1.17 1.64 -25.24
N PHE A 194 -1.91 2.52 -24.57
CA PHE A 194 -3.34 2.37 -24.32
C PHE A 194 -4.08 3.64 -24.71
N THR A 195 -5.39 3.57 -24.80
CA THR A 195 -6.25 4.74 -25.05
C THR A 195 -6.60 5.37 -23.73
N LEU A 196 -6.33 6.68 -23.57
CA LEU A 196 -6.65 7.50 -22.43
C LEU A 196 -7.68 8.56 -22.84
N THR A 197 -8.78 8.63 -22.11
CA THR A 197 -9.78 9.69 -22.31
C THR A 197 -9.69 10.70 -21.17
N ILE A 198 -9.39 11.95 -21.53
CA ILE A 198 -9.28 13.08 -20.61
C ILE A 198 -10.52 13.95 -20.77
N PRO A 199 -11.43 14.01 -19.80
CA PRO A 199 -12.61 14.85 -19.85
C PRO A 199 -12.26 16.34 -19.67
N PRO A 200 -13.10 17.25 -20.16
CA PRO A 200 -12.85 18.70 -20.01
C PRO A 200 -12.78 19.19 -18.55
N ASP A 201 -13.44 18.49 -17.67
CA ASP A 201 -13.51 18.79 -16.22
C ASP A 201 -12.62 17.90 -15.35
N THR A 202 -11.59 17.30 -15.94
CA THR A 202 -10.60 16.49 -15.20
C THR A 202 -10.02 17.28 -14.02
N HIS A 203 -9.80 16.58 -12.92
CA HIS A 203 -9.14 17.14 -11.72
C HIS A 203 -7.66 17.50 -11.93
N LYS A 204 -7.05 16.99 -13.00
CA LYS A 204 -5.65 17.27 -13.34
C LYS A 204 -5.56 18.56 -14.16
N PRO A 205 -5.12 19.69 -13.58
CA PRO A 205 -4.95 20.91 -14.33
C PRO A 205 -3.88 20.74 -15.41
N ASN A 206 -4.01 21.50 -16.49
CA ASN A 206 -3.08 21.51 -17.63
C ASN A 206 -3.07 20.25 -18.50
N GLN A 207 -4.02 19.32 -18.33
CA GLN A 207 -4.19 18.25 -19.28
C GLN A 207 -5.06 18.71 -20.46
N VAL A 208 -4.73 18.22 -21.65
CA VAL A 208 -5.49 18.54 -22.86
C VAL A 208 -6.67 17.58 -22.97
N PRO A 209 -7.93 18.07 -22.87
CA PRO A 209 -9.09 17.20 -23.01
C PRO A 209 -9.12 16.50 -24.38
N GLY A 210 -9.58 15.27 -24.41
CA GLY A 210 -9.64 14.48 -25.63
C GLY A 210 -9.37 13.00 -25.39
N THR A 211 -9.27 12.27 -26.49
CA THR A 211 -8.89 10.85 -26.48
C THR A 211 -7.51 10.72 -27.11
N TRP A 212 -6.55 10.23 -26.34
CA TRP A 212 -5.14 10.20 -26.68
C TRP A 212 -4.58 8.78 -26.57
N ARG A 213 -3.51 8.50 -27.31
CA ARG A 213 -2.65 7.37 -27.00
C ARG A 213 -1.79 7.76 -25.80
N ALA A 214 -1.63 6.83 -24.86
CA ALA A 214 -0.84 7.03 -23.66
C ALA A 214 0.03 5.80 -23.38
N ALA A 215 1.08 5.97 -22.60
CA ALA A 215 1.84 4.89 -22.00
C ALA A 215 2.15 5.26 -20.55
N SER A 216 2.32 4.24 -19.71
CA SER A 216 2.70 4.43 -18.31
C SER A 216 3.85 3.52 -17.93
N GLN A 217 4.58 3.93 -16.90
CA GLN A 217 5.59 3.11 -16.25
C GLN A 217 5.62 3.43 -14.75
N GLY A 218 5.94 2.44 -13.94
CA GLY A 218 6.13 2.67 -12.52
C GLY A 218 6.18 1.41 -11.69
N TRP A 219 6.17 1.62 -10.39
CA TRP A 219 6.22 0.57 -9.38
C TRP A 219 4.93 0.50 -8.61
N TRP A 220 4.45 -0.73 -8.42
CA TRP A 220 3.16 -1.04 -7.89
C TRP A 220 3.24 -2.16 -6.86
N VAL A 221 2.31 -2.14 -5.92
CA VAL A 221 2.00 -3.30 -5.07
C VAL A 221 0.57 -3.73 -5.35
N PHE A 222 0.39 -5.01 -5.64
CA PHE A 222 -0.93 -5.61 -5.86
C PHE A 222 -1.20 -6.59 -4.72
N LEU A 223 -2.06 -6.17 -3.79
CA LEU A 223 -2.45 -7.00 -2.66
C LEU A 223 -3.57 -7.95 -3.05
N LYS A 224 -3.47 -9.18 -2.58
CA LYS A 224 -4.57 -10.13 -2.62
C LYS A 224 -5.70 -9.66 -1.69
N PRO A 225 -6.93 -10.14 -1.90
CA PRO A 225 -8.03 -9.82 -1.01
C PRO A 225 -7.69 -10.02 0.46
N LEU A 226 -8.14 -9.10 1.29
CA LEU A 226 -7.98 -9.18 2.74
C LEU A 226 -9.17 -9.90 3.36
N PRO A 227 -8.98 -10.62 4.47
CA PRO A 227 -10.09 -11.22 5.19
C PRO A 227 -11.04 -10.16 5.74
N PRO A 228 -12.31 -10.51 6.04
CA PRO A 228 -13.24 -9.59 6.69
C PRO A 228 -12.70 -9.06 8.02
N GLY A 229 -12.90 -7.78 8.26
CA GLY A 229 -12.43 -7.10 9.48
C GLY A 229 -11.94 -5.69 9.22
N GLU A 230 -11.35 -5.10 10.25
CA GLU A 230 -10.68 -3.81 10.16
C GLU A 230 -9.20 -4.02 9.85
N HIS A 231 -8.71 -3.34 8.83
CA HIS A 231 -7.32 -3.36 8.42
C HIS A 231 -6.76 -1.97 8.25
N THR A 232 -5.46 -1.86 8.36
CA THR A 232 -4.74 -0.62 8.12
C THR A 232 -3.67 -0.85 7.06
N ILE A 233 -3.71 -0.06 5.99
CA ILE A 233 -2.62 0.00 5.02
C ILE A 233 -1.91 1.33 5.22
N PHE A 234 -0.66 1.25 5.58
CA PHE A 234 0.24 2.40 5.60
C PHE A 234 1.24 2.28 4.47
N TYR A 235 1.45 3.34 3.71
CA TYR A 235 2.59 3.43 2.83
C TYR A 235 3.21 4.81 2.87
N ASN A 236 4.52 4.82 2.76
CA ASN A 236 5.29 6.04 2.61
C ASN A 236 5.89 6.10 1.20
N ILE A 237 6.04 7.31 0.71
CA ILE A 237 6.73 7.59 -0.53
C ILE A 237 7.76 8.68 -0.25
N ARG A 238 8.98 8.45 -0.67
CA ARG A 238 10.10 9.37 -0.56
C ARG A 238 10.80 9.42 -1.90
N VAL A 239 10.59 10.49 -2.64
CA VAL A 239 11.17 10.66 -3.98
C VAL A 239 11.97 11.94 -4.05
N THR A 240 13.18 11.83 -4.61
CA THR A 240 13.97 12.98 -5.03
C THR A 240 14.14 12.89 -6.53
N PRO A 241 13.30 13.60 -7.31
CA PRO A 241 13.35 13.56 -8.77
C PRO A 241 14.69 14.04 -9.31
N THR A 242 15.17 13.42 -10.39
CA THR A 242 16.41 13.79 -11.07
C THR A 242 16.27 13.87 -12.59
N GLY A 243 15.04 13.63 -13.10
CA GLY A 243 14.78 13.58 -14.53
C GLY A 243 14.71 14.97 -15.21
N PRO A 244 14.92 15.01 -16.53
CA PRO A 244 14.85 16.25 -17.30
C PRO A 244 13.43 16.83 -17.39
N LEU A 245 12.40 16.03 -17.17
CA LEU A 245 11.01 16.46 -17.15
C LEU A 245 10.56 16.98 -15.78
N THR A 246 11.43 16.92 -14.79
CA THR A 246 11.18 17.58 -13.51
C THR A 246 11.32 19.08 -13.71
N SER A 247 10.27 19.81 -13.42
CA SER A 247 10.34 21.29 -13.46
C SER A 247 11.45 21.78 -12.53
N PRO A 248 12.19 22.85 -12.90
CA PRO A 248 13.13 23.46 -11.99
C PRO A 248 12.43 23.81 -10.67
N GLY A 249 12.90 23.26 -9.57
CA GLY A 249 12.29 23.45 -8.25
C GLY A 249 11.29 22.36 -7.83
N THR A 250 11.21 21.23 -8.53
CA THR A 250 10.49 20.07 -8.01
C THR A 250 11.11 19.65 -6.69
N ASN A 251 10.42 20.01 -5.61
CA ASN A 251 10.81 19.61 -4.26
C ASN A 251 10.75 18.08 -4.15
N PRO A 252 11.57 17.49 -3.28
CA PRO A 252 11.42 16.11 -2.94
C PRO A 252 9.97 15.82 -2.55
N HIS A 253 9.41 14.76 -3.10
CA HIS A 253 8.05 14.35 -2.78
C HIS A 253 8.11 13.41 -1.58
N PHE A 254 7.39 13.78 -0.51
CA PHE A 254 7.29 12.98 0.71
C PHE A 254 5.81 12.83 1.08
N ALA A 255 5.35 11.60 1.11
CA ALA A 255 4.00 11.29 1.55
C ALA A 255 4.02 10.15 2.56
N ASP A 256 3.24 10.30 3.63
CA ASP A 256 2.90 9.26 4.59
C ASP A 256 1.37 9.13 4.58
N ILE A 257 0.89 7.98 4.11
CA ILE A 257 -0.53 7.79 3.85
C ILE A 257 -1.00 6.58 4.64
N THR A 258 -2.16 6.73 5.30
CA THR A 258 -2.80 5.65 6.02
C THR A 258 -4.22 5.47 5.49
N TYR A 259 -4.53 4.26 5.03
CA TYR A 259 -5.87 3.82 4.73
C TYR A 259 -6.37 2.93 5.85
N LYS A 260 -7.53 3.25 6.39
CA LYS A 260 -8.29 2.37 7.28
C LYS A 260 -9.34 1.66 6.44
N LEU A 261 -9.25 0.35 6.37
CA LEU A 261 -10.15 -0.47 5.59
C LEU A 261 -11.15 -1.15 6.51
N GLN A 262 -12.41 -1.12 6.13
CA GLN A 262 -13.42 -2.00 6.67
C GLN A 262 -13.79 -3.01 5.61
N VAL A 263 -13.29 -4.22 5.76
CA VAL A 263 -13.50 -5.33 4.83
C VAL A 263 -14.73 -6.11 5.28
N TYR A 264 -15.67 -6.33 4.35
CA TYR A 264 -16.91 -7.08 4.58
C TYR A 264 -17.05 -8.22 3.55
N ASP A 265 -17.85 -9.23 3.87
CA ASP A 265 -18.21 -10.34 2.98
C ASP A 265 -19.14 -9.93 1.84
#